data_9fc1f0cd277421e2d171ecbe5426eeec
#
_entry.id   9fc1f0cd277421e2d171ecbe5426eeec
#
_cell.length_a   1.000
_cell.length_b   1.000
_cell.length_c   1.000
_cell.angle_alpha   90.00
_cell.angle_beta   90.00
_cell.angle_gamma   90.00
#
_symmetry.space_group_name_H-M   'P 1'
#
loop_
_entity.id
_entity.type
_entity.pdbx_description
1 polymer ?
#
loop_
_entity_poly.entity_id
_entity_poly.type
_entity_poly.pdbx_seq_one_letter_code
_entity_poly.pdbx_strand_id
1 'polypeptide(L)'
;MKKKGYYEYSNGIYPLRLWVHIGKDLKNLIDSCFDGCEAPDRDYGGVTYDMVVRKSDRRRGVLVSFPCRKVMSMNCCCHEASHVCDAIEDHTGMEHGDEPSAYLMGWIASCINNARLGIGDFVELKDKEE
;
A
#
# COMPACT_ATOMS: atom_id res chain seq x y z
N MET A 1 0.27 22.68 4.14
CA MET A 1 0.10 22.00 2.84
C MET A 1 0.24 20.51 3.01
N LYS A 2 -0.70 19.73 2.46
CA LYS A 2 -0.57 18.30 2.46
C LYS A 2 0.48 17.88 1.43
N LYS A 3 1.46 17.10 1.86
CA LYS A 3 2.45 16.52 0.95
C LYS A 3 1.80 15.38 0.16
N LYS A 4 2.11 15.32 -1.12
CA LYS A 4 1.69 14.22 -2.00
C LYS A 4 2.75 13.15 -1.95
N GLY A 5 2.33 11.89 -1.90
CA GLY A 5 3.25 10.77 -1.85
C GLY A 5 2.60 9.54 -1.22
N TYR A 6 3.43 8.71 -0.64
CA TYR A 6 2.98 7.46 -0.05
C TYR A 6 3.90 7.04 1.09
N TYR A 7 3.38 6.22 1.99
CA TYR A 7 4.18 5.63 3.07
C TYR A 7 4.77 4.30 2.62
N GLU A 8 6.01 4.04 3.03
CA GLU A 8 6.71 2.79 2.73
C GLU A 8 7.02 2.04 4.00
N TYR A 9 6.71 0.75 4.00
CA TYR A 9 6.98 -0.14 5.14
C TYR A 9 7.68 -1.40 4.67
N SER A 10 8.64 -1.86 5.47
CA SER A 10 9.37 -3.11 5.24
C SER A 10 9.52 -3.85 6.56
N ASN A 11 9.25 -5.16 6.54
CA ASN A 11 9.45 -5.97 7.75
C ASN A 11 10.85 -6.61 7.83
N GLY A 12 11.67 -6.43 6.80
CA GLY A 12 13.02 -6.97 6.79
C GLY A 12 13.13 -8.48 6.51
N ILE A 13 12.01 -9.18 6.41
CA ILE A 13 11.99 -10.64 6.20
C ILE A 13 11.55 -10.97 4.77
N TYR A 14 10.46 -10.39 4.33
CA TYR A 14 9.94 -10.64 2.99
C TYR A 14 10.51 -9.62 2.00
N PRO A 15 10.78 -10.03 0.75
CA PRO A 15 11.36 -9.13 -0.25
C PRO A 15 10.39 -8.10 -0.80
N LEU A 16 9.18 -8.06 -0.29
CA LEU A 16 8.12 -7.18 -0.75
C LEU A 16 7.98 -5.97 0.18
N ARG A 17 7.88 -4.79 -0.42
CA ARG A 17 7.52 -3.57 0.30
C ARG A 17 6.01 -3.47 0.40
N LEU A 18 5.52 -2.78 1.42
CA LEU A 18 4.14 -2.35 1.50
C LEU A 18 4.12 -0.83 1.34
N TRP A 19 3.38 -0.36 0.34
CA TRP A 19 3.20 1.06 0.08
C TRP A 19 1.75 1.45 0.34
N VAL A 20 1.54 2.50 1.12
CA VAL A 20 0.20 2.97 1.47
C VAL A 20 0.05 4.42 1.02
N HIS A 21 -0.89 4.65 0.11
CA HIS A 21 -1.22 5.97 -0.41
C HIS A 21 -2.58 6.40 0.13
N ILE A 22 -2.66 7.66 0.54
CA ILE A 22 -3.91 8.28 0.99
C ILE A 22 -4.08 9.59 0.24
N GLY A 23 -5.01 9.63 -0.69
CA GLY A 23 -5.26 10.81 -1.51
C GLY A 23 -6.06 10.50 -2.75
N LYS A 24 -6.54 11.54 -3.40
CA LYS A 24 -7.34 11.44 -4.64
C LYS A 24 -6.49 11.46 -5.91
N ASP A 25 -5.18 11.57 -5.76
CA ASP A 25 -4.21 11.68 -6.84
C ASP A 25 -3.59 10.33 -7.23
N LEU A 26 -4.31 9.23 -7.02
CA LEU A 26 -3.79 7.87 -7.27
C LEU A 26 -3.35 7.68 -8.72
N LYS A 27 -4.11 8.19 -9.68
CA LYS A 27 -3.73 8.07 -11.10
C LYS A 27 -2.37 8.72 -11.36
N ASN A 28 -2.16 9.92 -10.83
CA ASN A 28 -0.88 10.62 -10.97
C ASN A 28 0.25 9.87 -10.27
N LEU A 29 -0.02 9.34 -9.09
CA LEU A 29 0.96 8.55 -8.35
C LEU A 29 1.40 7.31 -9.13
N ILE A 30 0.44 6.55 -9.66
CA ILE A 30 0.72 5.35 -10.43
C ILE A 30 1.51 5.70 -11.69
N ASP A 31 1.03 6.68 -12.44
CA ASP A 31 1.70 7.09 -13.69
C ASP A 31 3.14 7.54 -13.43
N SER A 32 3.41 8.15 -12.30
CA SER A 32 4.73 8.68 -11.94
C SER A 32 5.65 7.65 -11.29
N CYS A 33 5.11 6.71 -10.51
CA CYS A 33 5.92 5.91 -9.58
C CYS A 33 5.85 4.40 -9.78
N PHE A 34 4.77 3.87 -10.35
CA PHE A 34 4.56 2.41 -10.34
C PHE A 34 4.17 1.87 -11.70
N ASP A 35 4.69 0.66 -12.01
CA ASP A 35 4.28 -0.16 -13.13
C ASP A 35 3.49 -1.36 -12.65
N GLY A 36 2.63 -1.90 -13.51
CA GLY A 36 1.88 -3.12 -13.24
C GLY A 36 0.49 -2.91 -12.67
N CYS A 37 0.01 -1.66 -12.65
CA CYS A 37 -1.33 -1.37 -12.17
C CYS A 37 -1.91 -0.13 -12.84
N GLU A 38 -3.22 0.02 -12.74
CA GLU A 38 -3.94 1.18 -13.25
C GLU A 38 -4.91 1.67 -12.18
N ALA A 39 -5.10 2.99 -12.12
CA ALA A 39 -6.06 3.57 -11.21
C ALA A 39 -7.49 3.17 -11.58
N PRO A 40 -8.40 3.00 -10.60
CA PRO A 40 -9.80 2.72 -10.90
C PRO A 40 -10.42 3.88 -11.69
N ASP A 41 -11.35 3.55 -12.58
CA ASP A 41 -12.08 4.53 -13.39
C ASP A 41 -13.37 5.02 -12.70
N ARG A 42 -13.56 4.67 -11.44
CA ARG A 42 -14.73 5.04 -10.64
C ARG A 42 -14.34 5.21 -9.17
N ASP A 43 -15.23 5.74 -8.36
CA ASP A 43 -15.01 5.93 -6.94
C ASP A 43 -14.75 4.59 -6.23
N TYR A 44 -13.88 4.62 -5.23
CA TYR A 44 -13.50 3.46 -4.45
C TYR A 44 -13.30 3.86 -2.98
N GLY A 45 -13.54 2.91 -2.07
CA GLY A 45 -13.28 3.11 -0.63
C GLY A 45 -11.86 2.74 -0.23
N GLY A 46 -11.26 1.83 -0.97
CA GLY A 46 -9.89 1.39 -0.85
C GLY A 46 -9.59 0.44 -1.99
N VAL A 47 -8.33 0.33 -2.38
CA VAL A 47 -7.92 -0.58 -3.45
C VAL A 47 -6.53 -1.12 -3.14
N THR A 48 -6.33 -2.41 -3.42
CA THR A 48 -5.05 -3.10 -3.25
C THR A 48 -4.57 -3.64 -4.59
N TYR A 49 -3.33 -3.33 -4.93
CA TYR A 49 -2.65 -3.87 -6.10
C TYR A 49 -1.59 -4.85 -5.63
N ASP A 50 -1.73 -6.10 -6.01
CA ASP A 50 -0.97 -7.19 -5.40
C ASP A 50 0.47 -7.29 -5.86
N MET A 51 0.82 -6.82 -7.00
CA MET A 51 2.21 -6.94 -7.44
C MET A 51 2.55 -5.77 -8.37
N VAL A 52 3.08 -4.74 -7.78
CA VAL A 52 3.52 -3.57 -8.53
C VAL A 52 5.04 -3.43 -8.46
N VAL A 53 5.60 -2.72 -9.42
CA VAL A 53 7.03 -2.46 -9.48
C VAL A 53 7.24 -0.95 -9.42
N ARG A 54 8.03 -0.51 -8.45
CA ARG A 54 8.36 0.91 -8.36
C ARG A 54 9.36 1.29 -9.45
N LYS A 55 9.06 2.35 -10.19
CA LYS A 55 9.86 2.76 -11.34
C LYS A 55 11.28 3.17 -10.97
N SER A 56 11.46 3.84 -9.83
CA SER A 56 12.73 4.44 -9.46
C SER A 56 13.85 3.42 -9.19
N ASP A 57 13.51 2.27 -8.62
CA ASP A 57 14.49 1.26 -8.20
C ASP A 57 14.10 -0.16 -8.60
N ARG A 58 13.00 -0.33 -9.31
CA ARG A 58 12.47 -1.62 -9.75
C ARG A 58 12.12 -2.58 -8.60
N ARG A 59 11.89 -2.06 -7.40
CA ARG A 59 11.44 -2.89 -6.28
C ARG A 59 10.01 -3.33 -6.46
N ARG A 60 9.74 -4.54 -6.02
CA ARG A 60 8.39 -5.11 -6.03
C ARG A 60 7.72 -4.92 -4.68
N GLY A 61 6.41 -4.76 -4.71
CA GLY A 61 5.64 -4.61 -3.50
C GLY A 61 4.15 -4.60 -3.74
N VAL A 62 3.43 -4.35 -2.67
CA VAL A 62 1.97 -4.26 -2.68
C VAL A 62 1.61 -2.80 -2.43
N LEU A 63 0.78 -2.25 -3.29
CA LEU A 63 0.30 -0.87 -3.16
C LEU A 63 -1.16 -0.88 -2.70
N VAL A 64 -1.43 -0.19 -1.60
CA VAL A 64 -2.78 0.03 -1.08
C VAL A 64 -3.07 1.52 -1.16
N SER A 65 -4.25 1.89 -1.63
CA SER A 65 -4.65 3.29 -1.69
C SER A 65 -6.03 3.50 -1.12
N PHE A 66 -6.15 4.60 -0.38
CA PHE A 66 -7.43 5.10 0.14
C PHE A 66 -7.62 6.53 -0.38
N PRO A 67 -8.84 6.93 -0.77
CA PRO A 67 -9.05 8.28 -1.31
C PRO A 67 -8.90 9.38 -0.26
N CYS A 68 -9.14 9.08 1.01
CA CYS A 68 -8.95 10.02 2.12
C CYS A 68 -8.95 9.25 3.45
N ARG A 69 -8.46 9.91 4.50
CA ARG A 69 -8.47 9.30 5.85
C ARG A 69 -9.87 9.03 6.37
N LYS A 70 -10.83 9.82 5.95
CA LYS A 70 -12.21 9.72 6.43
C LYS A 70 -12.86 8.37 6.13
N VAL A 71 -12.48 7.71 5.02
CA VAL A 71 -13.01 6.39 4.66
C VAL A 71 -12.25 5.24 5.30
N MET A 72 -11.15 5.53 6.00
CA MET A 72 -10.31 4.51 6.61
C MET A 72 -10.86 4.04 7.95
N SER A 73 -12.07 3.51 7.94
CA SER A 73 -12.65 2.82 9.09
C SER A 73 -11.86 1.53 9.36
N MET A 74 -12.05 0.97 10.55
CA MET A 74 -11.45 -0.33 10.87
C MET A 74 -11.87 -1.39 9.84
N ASN A 75 -13.15 -1.39 9.47
CA ASN A 75 -13.67 -2.32 8.46
C ASN A 75 -12.91 -2.14 7.12
N CYS A 76 -12.80 -0.93 6.63
CA CYS A 76 -12.13 -0.66 5.36
C CYS A 76 -10.64 -1.03 5.42
N CYS A 77 -9.96 -0.64 6.50
CA CYS A 77 -8.54 -0.96 6.67
C CYS A 77 -8.30 -2.46 6.75
N CYS A 78 -9.12 -3.20 7.49
CA CYS A 78 -9.00 -4.65 7.59
C CYS A 78 -9.33 -5.36 6.28
N HIS A 79 -10.31 -4.84 5.53
CA HIS A 79 -10.65 -5.37 4.21
C HIS A 79 -9.42 -5.30 3.28
N GLU A 80 -8.78 -4.13 3.20
CA GLU A 80 -7.59 -3.98 2.36
C GLU A 80 -6.39 -4.75 2.93
N ALA A 81 -6.23 -4.78 4.25
CA ALA A 81 -5.17 -5.57 4.89
C ALA A 81 -5.27 -7.05 4.54
N SER A 82 -6.49 -7.58 4.44
CA SER A 82 -6.72 -8.96 4.02
C SER A 82 -6.19 -9.22 2.60
N HIS A 83 -6.46 -8.30 1.66
CA HIS A 83 -5.94 -8.41 0.30
C HIS A 83 -4.40 -8.33 0.27
N VAL A 84 -3.80 -7.47 1.08
CA VAL A 84 -2.34 -7.38 1.18
C VAL A 84 -1.76 -8.68 1.71
N CYS A 85 -2.37 -9.24 2.74
CA CYS A 85 -1.93 -10.50 3.35
C CYS A 85 -1.97 -11.62 2.31
N ASP A 86 -3.07 -11.75 1.58
CA ASP A 86 -3.22 -12.74 0.52
C ASP A 86 -2.14 -12.58 -0.55
N ALA A 87 -1.86 -11.36 -0.96
CA ALA A 87 -0.84 -11.07 -1.97
C ALA A 87 0.54 -11.52 -1.53
N ILE A 88 0.93 -11.20 -0.30
CA ILE A 88 2.24 -11.56 0.25
C ILE A 88 2.34 -13.08 0.45
N GLU A 89 1.31 -13.69 1.01
CA GLU A 89 1.29 -15.16 1.20
C GLU A 89 1.39 -15.90 -0.13
N ASP A 90 0.63 -15.46 -1.11
CA ASP A 90 0.64 -16.06 -2.45
C ASP A 90 2.02 -15.96 -3.09
N HIS A 91 2.64 -14.79 -2.98
CA HIS A 91 3.93 -14.51 -3.58
C HIS A 91 5.10 -15.24 -2.89
N THR A 92 5.00 -15.43 -1.57
CA THR A 92 6.05 -16.08 -0.78
C THR A 92 5.84 -17.57 -0.59
N GLY A 93 4.68 -18.10 -0.99
CA GLY A 93 4.33 -19.49 -0.76
C GLY A 93 3.95 -19.82 0.68
N MET A 94 3.61 -18.81 1.47
CA MET A 94 3.22 -18.99 2.86
C MET A 94 1.80 -19.56 2.96
N GLU A 95 1.60 -20.52 3.84
CA GLU A 95 0.26 -21.05 4.11
C GLU A 95 -0.58 -20.05 4.90
N HIS A 96 -1.82 -19.89 4.48
CA HIS A 96 -2.78 -19.05 5.16
C HIS A 96 -3.32 -19.74 6.42
N GLY A 97 -3.53 -18.93 7.47
CA GLY A 97 -4.28 -19.36 8.65
C GLY A 97 -3.46 -19.81 9.86
N ASP A 98 -2.15 -19.97 9.70
CA ASP A 98 -1.26 -20.34 10.81
C ASP A 98 -0.66 -19.10 11.50
N GLU A 99 0.11 -19.31 12.56
CA GLU A 99 0.75 -18.23 13.31
C GLU A 99 1.57 -17.28 12.45
N PRO A 100 2.41 -17.76 11.50
CA PRO A 100 3.12 -16.80 10.62
C PRO A 100 2.18 -15.89 9.84
N SER A 101 1.06 -16.44 9.36
CA SER A 101 0.02 -15.69 8.66
C SER A 101 -0.63 -14.64 9.58
N ALA A 102 -0.90 -15.01 10.83
CA ALA A 102 -1.49 -14.11 11.82
C ALA A 102 -0.54 -12.96 12.16
N TYR A 103 0.75 -13.24 12.35
CA TYR A 103 1.76 -12.20 12.59
C TYR A 103 1.88 -11.25 11.38
N LEU A 104 1.87 -11.79 10.18
CA LEU A 104 1.89 -10.99 8.96
C LEU A 104 0.69 -10.06 8.88
N MET A 105 -0.50 -10.58 9.12
CA MET A 105 -1.74 -9.80 9.11
C MET A 105 -1.70 -8.66 10.14
N GLY A 106 -1.21 -8.94 11.34
CA GLY A 106 -1.07 -7.93 12.39
C GLY A 106 -0.10 -6.82 11.98
N TRP A 107 1.02 -7.18 11.36
CA TRP A 107 1.98 -6.20 10.85
C TRP A 107 1.36 -5.32 9.76
N ILE A 108 0.66 -5.93 8.80
CA ILE A 108 0.01 -5.18 7.72
C ILE A 108 -1.03 -4.20 8.27
N ALA A 109 -1.89 -4.67 9.18
CA ALA A 109 -2.90 -3.82 9.80
C ALA A 109 -2.27 -2.65 10.54
N SER A 110 -1.16 -2.88 11.26
CA SER A 110 -0.42 -1.84 11.94
C SER A 110 0.16 -0.82 10.97
N CYS A 111 0.72 -1.28 9.84
CA CYS A 111 1.25 -0.38 8.83
C CYS A 111 0.16 0.53 8.26
N ILE A 112 -0.99 -0.03 7.90
CA ILE A 112 -2.11 0.75 7.36
C ILE A 112 -2.61 1.76 8.40
N ASN A 113 -2.74 1.35 9.65
CA ASN A 113 -3.15 2.26 10.72
C ASN A 113 -2.11 3.35 10.96
N ASN A 114 -0.82 3.02 10.92
CA ASN A 114 0.25 4.01 11.06
C ASN A 114 0.20 5.03 9.92
N ALA A 115 -0.04 4.60 8.69
CA ALA A 115 -0.21 5.52 7.56
C ALA A 115 -1.40 6.46 7.81
N ARG A 116 -2.52 5.93 8.31
CA ARG A 116 -3.68 6.73 8.68
C ARG A 116 -3.33 7.82 9.70
N LEU A 117 -2.44 7.49 10.63
CA LEU A 117 -1.98 8.41 11.69
C LEU A 117 -0.81 9.29 11.26
N GLY A 118 -0.30 9.12 10.04
CA GLY A 118 0.84 9.88 9.55
C GLY A 118 2.19 9.40 10.09
N ILE A 119 2.30 8.13 10.46
CA ILE A 119 3.49 7.54 11.06
C ILE A 119 4.16 6.59 10.07
N GLY A 120 5.46 6.78 9.82
CA GLY A 120 6.25 5.92 8.95
C GLY A 120 7.09 6.70 7.96
N ASP A 121 7.82 5.99 7.13
CA ASP A 121 8.68 6.60 6.12
C ASP A 121 7.82 7.09 4.96
N PHE A 122 7.79 8.39 4.78
CA PHE A 122 7.00 9.02 3.72
C PHE A 122 7.87 9.34 2.52
N VAL A 123 7.47 8.84 1.37
CA VAL A 123 8.13 9.13 0.09
C VAL A 123 7.31 10.20 -0.61
N GLU A 124 7.88 11.38 -0.70
CA GLU A 124 7.20 12.52 -1.30
C GLU A 124 7.24 12.45 -2.82
N LEU A 125 6.08 12.65 -3.44
CA LEU A 125 5.97 12.78 -4.89
C LEU A 125 6.37 14.19 -5.25
N LYS A 126 7.52 14.33 -5.93
CA LYS A 126 8.01 15.63 -6.37
C LYS A 126 7.33 16.01 -7.68
N ASP A 127 6.86 17.25 -7.74
CA ASP A 127 6.37 17.79 -9.00
C ASP A 127 7.54 17.82 -9.99
N LYS A 128 7.25 17.45 -11.23
CA LYS A 128 8.27 17.55 -12.28
C LYS A 128 8.60 19.02 -12.48
N GLU A 129 9.86 19.37 -12.29
CA GLU A 129 10.34 20.68 -12.68
C GLU A 129 10.26 20.79 -14.20
N GLU A 130 9.62 21.86 -14.64
CA GLU A 130 9.55 22.18 -16.06
C GLU A 130 10.90 22.74 -16.55
#